data_ae57b49716f304a16c89ff964072103d
#
_entry.id   ae57b49716f304a16c89ff964072103d
#
_cell.length_a   1.000
_cell.length_b   1.000
_cell.length_c   1.000
_cell.angle_alpha   90.00
_cell.angle_beta   90.00
_cell.angle_gamma   90.00
#
_symmetry.space_group_name_H-M   'P 1'
#
loop_
_entity.id
_entity.type
_entity.pdbx_description
1 polymer ?
#
loop_
_entity_poly.entity_id
_entity_poly.type
_entity_poly.pdbx_seq_one_letter_code
_entity_poly.pdbx_strand_id
1 'polypeptide(L)'
;MPNPRNAEAGQPTPAAIITHSLVRIQGAQTGDITVYHAGSETARMTMTFGGILMTFWSTQAAQGVLEAFAAAQPLLASLMRQIPPPPEPALEPFAQQTIALDWTRRATYAVVAREELARDRRRMIRWIDIHCGPCTWQILDQDGYRSAVGLLRRAHSTAIHVFTDGVTFSSDPTHDDYRPPQ
;
A
#
# COMPACT_ATOMS: atom_id res chain seq x y z
N MET A 1 34.25 45.17 -18.03
CA MET A 1 32.78 44.96 -18.26
C MET A 1 32.53 43.45 -18.11
N PRO A 2 31.80 43.00 -17.09
CA PRO A 2 31.44 41.61 -16.97
C PRO A 2 30.24 41.28 -17.86
N ASN A 3 30.30 40.15 -18.50
CA ASN A 3 29.35 39.63 -19.46
C ASN A 3 28.09 39.08 -18.71
N PRO A 4 26.87 39.60 -18.98
CA PRO A 4 25.68 39.12 -18.32
C PRO A 4 25.02 38.01 -19.16
N ARG A 5 25.60 36.85 -19.17
CA ARG A 5 24.98 35.67 -19.83
C ARG A 5 25.29 34.40 -19.04
N ASN A 6 24.64 34.24 -17.93
CA ASN A 6 24.30 32.93 -17.38
C ASN A 6 23.01 33.12 -16.53
N ALA A 7 21.92 33.45 -17.21
CA ALA A 7 20.63 33.10 -16.69
C ALA A 7 20.54 31.58 -16.81
N GLU A 8 20.72 30.86 -15.71
CA GLU A 8 20.35 29.47 -15.61
C GLU A 8 18.89 29.36 -16.03
N ALA A 9 18.66 28.82 -17.21
CA ALA A 9 17.32 28.44 -17.64
C ALA A 9 16.86 27.38 -16.64
N GLY A 10 15.98 27.79 -15.72
CA GLY A 10 15.35 26.89 -14.76
C GLY A 10 14.79 25.71 -15.51
N GLN A 11 15.10 24.49 -15.07
CA GLN A 11 14.53 23.30 -15.67
C GLN A 11 13.00 23.42 -15.60
N PRO A 12 12.28 23.14 -16.70
CA PRO A 12 10.84 23.20 -16.67
C PRO A 12 10.31 22.22 -15.64
N THR A 13 9.47 22.72 -14.74
CA THR A 13 8.77 21.89 -13.77
C THR A 13 7.92 20.84 -14.51
N PRO A 14 7.91 19.56 -14.10
CA PRO A 14 7.08 18.54 -14.73
C PRO A 14 5.63 19.00 -14.86
N ALA A 15 5.03 18.79 -16.01
CA ALA A 15 3.66 19.25 -16.30
C ALA A 15 2.57 18.44 -15.59
N ALA A 16 2.90 17.24 -15.08
CA ALA A 16 1.96 16.36 -14.39
C ALA A 16 2.60 15.73 -13.15
N ILE A 17 1.92 15.82 -12.00
CA ILE A 17 2.33 15.23 -10.73
C ILE A 17 1.15 14.46 -10.16
N ILE A 18 1.36 13.18 -9.81
CA ILE A 18 0.37 12.40 -9.06
C ILE A 18 0.50 12.80 -7.59
N THR A 19 -0.49 13.47 -7.06
CA THR A 19 -0.51 13.90 -5.66
C THR A 19 -1.17 12.90 -4.74
N HIS A 20 -2.06 12.06 -5.25
CA HIS A 20 -2.81 11.09 -4.48
C HIS A 20 -3.37 9.96 -5.34
N SER A 21 -3.38 8.75 -4.81
CA SER A 21 -4.03 7.58 -5.40
C SER A 21 -5.02 6.97 -4.41
N LEU A 22 -6.17 6.52 -4.90
CA LEU A 22 -7.21 5.86 -4.11
C LEU A 22 -7.38 4.42 -4.60
N VAL A 23 -7.23 3.48 -3.68
CA VAL A 23 -7.38 2.04 -3.94
C VAL A 23 -8.47 1.46 -3.04
N ARG A 24 -9.43 0.76 -3.63
CA ARG A 24 -10.47 0.05 -2.87
C ARG A 24 -10.11 -1.42 -2.74
N ILE A 25 -10.23 -1.94 -1.51
CA ILE A 25 -10.02 -3.35 -1.18
C ILE A 25 -11.35 -3.95 -0.73
N GLN A 26 -11.83 -4.92 -1.48
CA GLN A 26 -13.08 -5.64 -1.24
C GLN A 26 -12.92 -7.11 -1.58
N GLY A 27 -13.40 -8.00 -0.71
CA GLY A 27 -13.27 -9.45 -0.88
C GLY A 27 -11.84 -9.97 -0.76
N ALA A 28 -11.66 -11.27 -0.90
CA ALA A 28 -10.37 -11.91 -0.75
C ALA A 28 -9.40 -11.48 -1.86
N GLN A 29 -8.23 -11.02 -1.45
CA GLN A 29 -7.16 -10.58 -2.33
C GLN A 29 -6.15 -11.70 -2.56
N THR A 30 -5.59 -11.76 -3.77
CA THR A 30 -4.51 -12.66 -4.15
C THR A 30 -3.33 -11.85 -4.68
N GLY A 31 -2.14 -12.41 -4.63
CA GLY A 31 -0.95 -11.74 -5.14
C GLY A 31 0.28 -12.63 -5.08
N ASP A 32 1.28 -12.26 -5.87
CA ASP A 32 2.55 -12.95 -5.99
C ASP A 32 3.70 -12.05 -5.58
N ILE A 33 4.77 -12.67 -5.08
CA ILE A 33 5.99 -11.99 -4.67
C ILE A 33 7.13 -12.50 -5.55
N THR A 34 7.88 -11.56 -6.13
CA THR A 34 9.08 -11.85 -6.92
C THR A 34 10.27 -11.11 -6.32
N VAL A 35 11.38 -11.81 -6.18
CA VAL A 35 12.62 -11.28 -5.60
C VAL A 35 13.68 -11.17 -6.68
N TYR A 36 14.44 -10.07 -6.65
CA TYR A 36 15.56 -9.80 -7.54
C TYR A 36 16.82 -9.46 -6.73
N HIS A 37 17.95 -10.08 -7.06
CA HIS A 37 19.27 -9.79 -6.52
C HIS A 37 19.34 -9.83 -4.97
N ALA A 38 18.70 -10.83 -4.34
CA ALA A 38 18.69 -10.98 -2.88
C ALA A 38 20.11 -10.91 -2.29
N GLY A 39 20.23 -10.23 -1.14
CA GLY A 39 21.50 -10.07 -0.41
C GLY A 39 22.49 -9.09 -1.03
N SER A 40 22.12 -8.36 -2.08
CA SER A 40 22.95 -7.36 -2.74
C SER A 40 22.45 -5.93 -2.49
N GLU A 41 23.28 -4.93 -2.79
CA GLU A 41 22.89 -3.51 -2.73
C GLU A 41 21.81 -3.13 -3.76
N THR A 42 21.64 -3.95 -4.80
CA THR A 42 20.62 -3.77 -5.83
C THR A 42 19.40 -4.67 -5.61
N ALA A 43 19.27 -5.25 -4.41
CA ALA A 43 18.13 -6.08 -4.06
C ALA A 43 16.83 -5.30 -4.19
N ARG A 44 15.83 -5.94 -4.77
CA ARG A 44 14.45 -5.44 -4.82
C ARG A 44 13.47 -6.59 -4.74
N MET A 45 12.31 -6.30 -4.21
CA MET A 45 11.21 -7.25 -4.16
C MET A 45 9.96 -6.59 -4.73
N THR A 46 9.26 -7.29 -5.61
CA THR A 46 7.95 -6.84 -6.12
C THR A 46 6.85 -7.73 -5.57
N MET A 47 5.71 -7.12 -5.31
CA MET A 47 4.48 -7.81 -4.95
C MET A 47 3.34 -7.33 -5.85
N THR A 48 2.67 -8.26 -6.50
CA THR A 48 1.41 -7.96 -7.20
C THR A 48 0.25 -8.11 -6.23
N PHE A 49 -0.74 -7.24 -6.36
CA PHE A 49 -1.89 -7.18 -5.48
C PHE A 49 -3.07 -6.62 -6.29
N GLY A 50 -3.88 -7.50 -6.88
CA GLY A 50 -4.87 -7.10 -7.87
C GLY A 50 -4.20 -6.34 -9.04
N GLY A 51 -4.72 -5.15 -9.36
CA GLY A 51 -4.15 -4.27 -10.40
C GLY A 51 -2.99 -3.39 -9.91
N ILE A 52 -2.35 -3.73 -8.78
CA ILE A 52 -1.29 -2.92 -8.17
C ILE A 52 0.00 -3.71 -8.17
N LEU A 53 1.07 -3.07 -8.62
CA LEU A 53 2.44 -3.55 -8.52
C LEU A 53 3.15 -2.73 -7.43
N MET A 54 3.51 -3.34 -6.32
CA MET A 54 4.33 -2.72 -5.29
C MET A 54 5.77 -3.18 -5.42
N THR A 55 6.71 -2.24 -5.42
CA THR A 55 8.14 -2.53 -5.35
C THR A 55 8.67 -2.07 -4.00
N PHE A 56 9.32 -2.98 -3.27
CA PHE A 56 10.00 -2.69 -2.02
C PHE A 56 11.51 -2.68 -2.24
N TRP A 57 12.19 -1.69 -1.66
CA TRP A 57 13.64 -1.49 -1.77
C TRP A 57 14.37 -1.71 -0.45
N SER A 58 13.64 -2.04 0.63
CA SER A 58 14.18 -2.35 1.95
C SER A 58 13.17 -3.12 2.79
N THR A 59 13.64 -3.79 3.84
CA THR A 59 12.77 -4.42 4.84
C THR A 59 11.98 -3.36 5.61
N GLN A 60 12.62 -2.24 5.91
CA GLN A 60 11.97 -1.09 6.56
C GLN A 60 10.74 -0.62 5.78
N ALA A 61 10.83 -0.56 4.44
CA ALA A 61 9.71 -0.15 3.60
C ALA A 61 8.56 -1.17 3.66
N ALA A 62 8.86 -2.46 3.56
CA ALA A 62 7.86 -3.53 3.65
C ALA A 62 7.18 -3.58 5.03
N GLN A 63 7.98 -3.44 6.12
CA GLN A 63 7.48 -3.35 7.49
C GLN A 63 6.55 -2.15 7.66
N GLY A 64 6.93 -0.97 7.15
CA GLY A 64 6.13 0.26 7.29
C GLY A 64 4.77 0.18 6.61
N VAL A 65 4.66 -0.47 5.46
CA VAL A 65 3.36 -0.70 4.81
C VAL A 65 2.52 -1.70 5.61
N LEU A 66 3.11 -2.79 6.09
CA LEU A 66 2.42 -3.75 6.96
C LEU A 66 1.93 -3.11 8.25
N GLU A 67 2.74 -2.24 8.86
CA GLU A 67 2.39 -1.49 10.08
C GLU A 67 1.17 -0.58 9.85
N ALA A 68 1.11 0.12 8.72
CA ALA A 68 -0.03 0.95 8.35
C ALA A 68 -1.35 0.12 8.31
N PHE A 69 -1.28 -1.09 7.76
CA PHE A 69 -2.43 -1.98 7.74
C PHE A 69 -2.72 -2.57 9.13
N ALA A 70 -1.72 -2.99 9.88
CA ALA A 70 -1.90 -3.52 11.23
C ALA A 70 -2.61 -2.51 12.16
N ALA A 71 -2.31 -1.22 12.03
CA ALA A 71 -2.95 -0.15 12.79
C ALA A 71 -4.48 -0.05 12.56
N ALA A 72 -5.01 -0.63 11.48
CA ALA A 72 -6.45 -0.66 11.21
C ALA A 72 -7.19 -1.81 11.92
N GLN A 73 -6.47 -2.78 12.49
CA GLN A 73 -7.05 -3.96 13.11
C GLN A 73 -8.14 -3.66 14.15
N PRO A 74 -7.97 -2.69 15.08
CA PRO A 74 -9.00 -2.38 16.08
C PRO A 74 -10.33 -1.90 15.49
N LEU A 75 -10.33 -1.38 14.27
CA LEU A 75 -11.51 -0.81 13.61
C LEU A 75 -12.31 -1.84 12.82
N LEU A 76 -11.80 -3.05 12.63
CA LEU A 76 -12.43 -4.09 11.79
C LEU A 76 -13.82 -4.52 12.25
N ALA A 77 -14.11 -4.46 13.56
CA ALA A 77 -15.40 -4.84 14.10
C ALA A 77 -16.56 -3.99 13.53
N SER A 78 -16.25 -2.80 12.99
CA SER A 78 -17.24 -1.92 12.36
C SER A 78 -17.59 -2.32 10.93
N LEU A 79 -16.78 -3.16 10.29
CA LEU A 79 -16.94 -3.56 8.92
C LEU A 79 -17.77 -4.84 8.77
N MET A 80 -18.47 -4.95 7.65
CA MET A 80 -19.10 -6.21 7.23
C MET A 80 -18.01 -7.28 7.03
N ARG A 81 -18.34 -8.54 7.32
CA ARG A 81 -17.41 -9.65 7.10
C ARG A 81 -17.03 -9.74 5.63
N GLN A 82 -18.02 -9.71 4.76
CA GLN A 82 -17.88 -9.81 3.32
C GLN A 82 -18.95 -8.94 2.64
N ILE A 83 -18.53 -8.21 1.63
CA ILE A 83 -19.44 -7.49 0.73
C ILE A 83 -19.52 -8.31 -0.57
N PRO A 84 -20.69 -8.56 -1.14
CA PRO A 84 -20.80 -9.21 -2.44
C PRO A 84 -19.93 -8.48 -3.47
N PRO A 85 -19.19 -9.22 -4.33
CA PRO A 85 -18.41 -8.59 -5.36
C PRO A 85 -19.32 -7.74 -6.26
N PRO A 86 -18.81 -6.61 -6.78
CA PRO A 86 -19.54 -5.87 -7.81
C PRO A 86 -19.81 -6.81 -9.01
N PRO A 87 -20.90 -6.62 -9.75
CA PRO A 87 -21.10 -7.34 -10.99
C PRO A 87 -19.84 -7.14 -11.84
N GLU A 88 -19.32 -8.22 -12.41
CA GLU A 88 -18.11 -8.15 -13.24
C GLU A 88 -18.30 -7.07 -14.30
N PRO A 89 -17.44 -6.05 -14.36
CA PRO A 89 -17.47 -5.13 -15.48
C PRO A 89 -17.25 -5.97 -16.74
N ALA A 90 -18.01 -5.69 -17.79
CA ALA A 90 -17.75 -6.30 -19.09
C ALA A 90 -16.25 -6.12 -19.38
N LEU A 91 -15.49 -7.21 -19.41
CA LEU A 91 -14.05 -7.20 -19.62
C LEU A 91 -13.81 -6.52 -20.98
N GLU A 92 -13.41 -5.27 -20.94
CA GLU A 92 -12.75 -4.68 -22.11
C GLU A 92 -11.39 -5.35 -22.25
N PRO A 93 -11.17 -6.15 -23.31
CA PRO A 93 -10.01 -7.04 -23.37
C PRO A 93 -8.66 -6.33 -23.47
N PHE A 94 -8.63 -5.00 -23.49
CA PHE A 94 -7.42 -4.23 -23.79
C PHE A 94 -7.08 -3.10 -22.79
N ALA A 95 -7.86 -2.88 -21.73
CA ALA A 95 -7.59 -1.79 -20.78
C ALA A 95 -7.70 -2.27 -19.34
N GLN A 96 -6.62 -2.84 -18.81
CA GLN A 96 -6.47 -3.00 -17.37
C GLN A 96 -5.60 -1.85 -16.84
N GLN A 97 -6.12 -1.09 -15.86
CA GLN A 97 -5.32 -0.10 -15.15
C GLN A 97 -4.39 -0.82 -14.18
N THR A 98 -3.10 -0.56 -14.30
CA THR A 98 -2.08 -1.00 -13.35
C THR A 98 -1.47 0.23 -12.69
N ILE A 99 -1.45 0.24 -11.36
CA ILE A 99 -0.75 1.27 -10.57
C ILE A 99 0.55 0.64 -10.07
N ALA A 100 1.68 1.28 -10.33
CA ALA A 100 2.97 0.92 -9.76
C ALA A 100 3.29 1.86 -8.59
N LEU A 101 3.68 1.30 -7.45
CA LEU A 101 4.05 2.01 -6.23
C LEU A 101 5.43 1.56 -5.78
N ASP A 102 6.38 2.48 -5.69
CA ASP A 102 7.72 2.22 -5.17
C ASP A 102 7.83 2.66 -3.71
N TRP A 103 8.18 1.71 -2.84
CA TRP A 103 8.38 1.91 -1.43
C TRP A 103 9.87 1.86 -1.11
N THR A 104 10.50 3.03 -1.07
CA THR A 104 11.95 3.17 -0.83
C THR A 104 12.32 3.28 0.65
N ARG A 105 11.36 3.65 1.49
CA ARG A 105 11.50 3.83 2.94
C ARG A 105 10.18 3.59 3.65
N ARG A 106 10.22 3.54 4.99
CA ARG A 106 9.02 3.47 5.82
C ARG A 106 8.08 4.65 5.51
N ALA A 107 6.86 4.34 5.17
CA ALA A 107 5.83 5.35 4.92
C ALA A 107 5.26 5.89 6.24
N THR A 108 4.93 7.17 6.26
CA THR A 108 4.04 7.73 7.27
C THR A 108 2.61 7.31 6.96
N TYR A 109 1.82 7.06 8.01
CA TYR A 109 0.44 6.62 7.80
C TYR A 109 -0.52 7.24 8.82
N ALA A 110 -1.81 7.21 8.46
CA ALA A 110 -2.93 7.49 9.36
C ALA A 110 -4.09 6.56 9.01
N VAL A 111 -4.85 6.14 10.03
CA VAL A 111 -6.01 5.25 9.86
C VAL A 111 -7.26 5.95 10.35
N VAL A 112 -8.30 5.97 9.53
CA VAL A 112 -9.55 6.68 9.83
C VAL A 112 -10.75 5.78 9.52
N ALA A 113 -11.59 5.51 10.52
CA ALA A 113 -12.89 4.90 10.27
C ALA A 113 -13.83 5.92 9.61
N ARG A 114 -14.54 5.48 8.59
CA ARG A 114 -15.48 6.28 7.82
C ARG A 114 -16.85 5.63 7.81
N GLU A 115 -17.87 6.48 7.79
CA GLU A 115 -19.24 6.04 7.57
C GLU A 115 -20.02 7.08 6.75
N GLU A 116 -20.92 6.61 5.92
CA GLU A 116 -21.78 7.43 5.09
C GLU A 116 -23.17 6.78 4.98
N LEU A 117 -24.22 7.58 4.93
CA LEU A 117 -25.54 7.11 4.64
C LEU A 117 -25.65 6.71 3.17
N ALA A 118 -26.04 5.47 2.91
CA ALA A 118 -26.21 4.99 1.54
C ALA A 118 -27.20 5.88 0.74
N ARG A 119 -27.08 5.90 -0.58
CA ARG A 119 -27.93 6.72 -1.45
C ARG A 119 -29.43 6.46 -1.27
N ASP A 120 -29.79 5.22 -0.91
CA ASP A 120 -31.17 4.80 -0.59
C ASP A 120 -31.63 5.28 0.79
N ARG A 121 -30.75 5.93 1.58
CA ARG A 121 -30.98 6.41 2.95
C ARG A 121 -31.48 5.35 3.95
N ARG A 122 -31.28 4.07 3.65
CA ARG A 122 -31.79 2.96 4.47
C ARG A 122 -30.71 2.28 5.30
N ARG A 123 -29.43 2.47 4.96
CA ARG A 123 -28.30 1.80 5.64
C ARG A 123 -27.08 2.72 5.71
N MET A 124 -26.29 2.51 6.75
CA MET A 124 -24.96 3.10 6.86
C MET A 124 -23.95 2.21 6.12
N ILE A 125 -23.12 2.82 5.29
CA ILE A 125 -21.96 2.20 4.67
C ILE A 125 -20.77 2.59 5.52
N ARG A 126 -19.93 1.60 5.90
CA ARG A 126 -18.72 1.82 6.69
C ARG A 126 -17.52 1.28 5.96
N TRP A 127 -16.41 1.99 6.10
CA TRP A 127 -15.11 1.57 5.57
C TRP A 127 -14.00 2.15 6.43
N ILE A 128 -12.76 1.70 6.19
CA ILE A 128 -11.57 2.22 6.84
C ILE A 128 -10.68 2.79 5.75
N ASP A 129 -10.27 4.05 5.89
CA ASP A 129 -9.22 4.66 5.08
C ASP A 129 -7.87 4.46 5.78
N ILE A 130 -6.93 3.80 5.12
CA ILE A 130 -5.54 3.71 5.50
C ILE A 130 -4.77 4.64 4.57
N HIS A 131 -4.44 5.83 5.06
CA HIS A 131 -3.57 6.76 4.35
C HIS A 131 -2.13 6.31 4.56
N CYS A 132 -1.42 5.98 3.50
CA CYS A 132 -0.05 5.49 3.55
C CYS A 132 0.76 6.15 2.43
N GLY A 133 1.58 7.14 2.77
CA GLY A 133 2.24 8.00 1.79
C GLY A 133 1.24 8.68 0.85
N PRO A 134 1.44 8.62 -0.49
CA PRO A 134 0.54 9.23 -1.46
C PRO A 134 -0.69 8.38 -1.81
N CYS A 135 -0.85 7.23 -1.16
CA CYS A 135 -1.93 6.28 -1.44
C CYS A 135 -2.90 6.18 -0.26
N THR A 136 -4.20 6.19 -0.55
CA THR A 136 -5.25 5.81 0.41
C THR A 136 -5.83 4.47 0.01
N TRP A 137 -5.81 3.53 0.95
CA TRP A 137 -6.43 2.22 0.84
C TRP A 137 -7.76 2.25 1.56
N GLN A 138 -8.85 2.12 0.81
CA GLN A 138 -10.21 2.00 1.37
C GLN A 138 -10.53 0.54 1.60
N ILE A 139 -10.59 0.12 2.85
CA ILE A 139 -10.95 -1.23 3.26
C ILE A 139 -12.45 -1.30 3.42
N LEU A 140 -13.12 -2.07 2.58
CA LEU A 140 -14.56 -2.14 2.54
C LEU A 140 -15.13 -3.31 3.36
N ASP A 141 -14.37 -4.41 3.49
CA ASP A 141 -14.78 -5.58 4.27
C ASP A 141 -13.62 -6.28 4.98
N GLN A 142 -13.95 -7.17 5.91
CA GLN A 142 -12.96 -7.87 6.72
C GLN A 142 -12.17 -8.90 5.91
N ASP A 143 -12.78 -9.55 4.92
CA ASP A 143 -12.10 -10.58 4.12
C ASP A 143 -11.03 -9.94 3.22
N GLY A 144 -11.34 -8.77 2.64
CA GLY A 144 -10.37 -7.95 1.92
C GLY A 144 -9.19 -7.52 2.80
N TYR A 145 -9.49 -7.03 4.01
CA TYR A 145 -8.44 -6.67 4.97
C TYR A 145 -7.55 -7.86 5.34
N ARG A 146 -8.15 -8.98 5.77
CA ARG A 146 -7.38 -10.14 6.25
C ARG A 146 -6.47 -10.71 5.17
N SER A 147 -6.97 -10.81 3.94
CA SER A 147 -6.17 -11.28 2.81
C SER A 147 -5.06 -10.31 2.45
N ALA A 148 -5.31 -9.00 2.47
CA ALA A 148 -4.30 -7.97 2.24
C ALA A 148 -3.18 -8.04 3.29
N VAL A 149 -3.54 -8.10 4.58
CA VAL A 149 -2.57 -8.26 5.67
C VAL A 149 -1.77 -9.56 5.52
N GLY A 150 -2.42 -10.66 5.15
CA GLY A 150 -1.75 -11.93 4.89
C GLY A 150 -0.68 -11.84 3.80
N LEU A 151 -0.98 -11.13 2.69
CA LEU A 151 -0.03 -10.87 1.61
C LEU A 151 1.12 -9.98 2.08
N LEU A 152 0.82 -8.90 2.82
CA LEU A 152 1.84 -7.97 3.34
C LEU A 152 2.75 -8.64 4.38
N ARG A 153 2.22 -9.53 5.23
CA ARG A 153 3.04 -10.35 6.15
C ARG A 153 4.00 -11.26 5.39
N ARG A 154 3.53 -11.91 4.33
CA ARG A 154 4.39 -12.73 3.46
C ARG A 154 5.48 -11.86 2.81
N ALA A 155 5.12 -10.67 2.33
CA ALA A 155 6.09 -9.74 1.75
C ALA A 155 7.14 -9.31 2.80
N HIS A 156 6.72 -8.92 4.01
CA HIS A 156 7.64 -8.54 5.08
C HIS A 156 8.55 -9.73 5.49
N SER A 157 8.00 -10.92 5.69
CA SER A 157 8.77 -12.11 5.99
C SER A 157 9.80 -12.44 4.90
N THR A 158 9.45 -12.25 3.63
CA THR A 158 10.38 -12.41 2.51
C THR A 158 11.46 -11.32 2.54
N ALA A 159 11.08 -10.05 2.79
CA ALA A 159 11.98 -8.91 2.81
C ALA A 159 13.10 -9.08 3.85
N ILE A 160 12.82 -9.67 5.01
CA ILE A 160 13.82 -9.96 6.06
C ILE A 160 15.01 -10.79 5.51
N HIS A 161 14.76 -11.67 4.56
CA HIS A 161 15.80 -12.53 3.96
C HIS A 161 16.39 -11.97 2.67
N VAL A 162 15.73 -10.96 2.07
CA VAL A 162 16.14 -10.36 0.79
C VAL A 162 17.07 -9.18 0.99
N PHE A 163 16.79 -8.33 1.97
CA PHE A 163 17.49 -7.07 2.16
C PHE A 163 18.49 -7.14 3.32
N THR A 164 19.53 -6.31 3.22
CA THR A 164 20.61 -6.24 4.23
C THR A 164 20.15 -5.67 5.57
N ASP A 165 19.04 -4.91 5.59
CA ASP A 165 18.42 -4.35 6.79
C ASP A 165 17.44 -5.31 7.49
N GLY A 166 17.32 -6.56 7.00
CA GLY A 166 16.32 -7.53 7.44
C GLY A 166 16.33 -7.79 8.95
N VAL A 167 17.50 -7.94 9.56
CA VAL A 167 17.63 -8.19 11.01
C VAL A 167 17.08 -7.02 11.83
N THR A 168 17.35 -5.78 11.40
CA THR A 168 16.93 -4.56 12.11
C THR A 168 15.42 -4.39 12.10
N PHE A 169 14.76 -4.75 11.00
CA PHE A 169 13.31 -4.57 10.79
C PHE A 169 12.54 -5.89 10.76
N SER A 170 13.00 -6.88 11.54
CA SER A 170 12.40 -8.23 11.55
C SER A 170 11.10 -8.36 12.35
N SER A 171 10.81 -7.41 13.26
CA SER A 171 9.61 -7.46 14.11
C SER A 171 8.34 -7.35 13.28
N ASP A 172 7.37 -8.26 13.53
CA ASP A 172 6.09 -8.28 12.82
C ASP A 172 5.10 -7.28 13.43
N PRO A 173 4.68 -6.23 12.69
CA PRO A 173 3.73 -5.22 13.16
C PRO A 173 2.33 -5.75 13.52
N THR A 174 2.00 -6.97 13.15
CA THR A 174 0.70 -7.57 13.46
C THR A 174 0.65 -8.25 14.83
N HIS A 175 1.76 -8.27 15.56
CA HIS A 175 1.84 -8.82 16.90
C HIS A 175 1.59 -7.75 17.97
N ASP A 176 0.95 -8.12 19.06
CA ASP A 176 0.54 -7.19 20.14
C ASP A 176 1.74 -6.56 20.90
N ASP A 177 2.88 -7.23 20.89
CA ASP A 177 4.12 -6.77 21.52
C ASP A 177 5.00 -5.93 20.58
N TYR A 178 4.56 -5.70 19.34
CA TYR A 178 5.29 -4.88 18.40
C TYR A 178 5.56 -3.47 18.94
N ARG A 179 6.80 -3.03 18.75
CA ARG A 179 7.22 -1.64 19.01
C ARG A 179 7.87 -1.09 17.75
N PRO A 180 7.39 0.06 17.25
CA PRO A 180 8.01 0.71 16.09
C PRO A 180 9.48 0.98 16.37
N PRO A 181 10.38 0.72 15.41
CA PRO A 181 11.77 1.15 15.51
C PRO A 181 11.83 2.68 15.58
N GLN A 182 12.69 3.21 16.46
CA GLN A 182 12.91 4.64 16.65
C GLN A 182 13.76 5.23 15.54
#